data_90671b4ffc6619e7c71199d002aca401
#
_entry.id   90671b4ffc6619e7c71199d002aca401
#
_cell.length_a   1.000
_cell.length_b   1.000
_cell.length_c   1.000
_cell.angle_alpha   90.00
_cell.angle_beta   90.00
_cell.angle_gamma   90.00
#
_symmetry.space_group_name_H-M   'P 1'
#
loop_
_entity.id
_entity.type
_entity.pdbx_description
1 polymer ?
#
loop_
_entity_poly.entity_id
_entity_poly.type
_entity_poly.pdbx_seq_one_letter_code
_entity_poly.pdbx_strand_id
1 'polypeptide(L)'
;GEPLLQQDDLADLLSFLKPDFYVEVETNCTILPNKMLTDLIDQWNVSPKTKNSGNPLELCENNECYYFFANQENCFFKYVVENESDIPEIKKFVTKYNIPENRVQLMTQASTKEEISMKEKSISELAKLHNFSFSPRLHVAMWGSQRGK
;
A
#
# COMPACT_ATOMS: atom_id res chain seq x y z
N GLY A 1 -2.17 -8.02 -10.46
CA GLY A 1 -3.44 -8.40 -9.84
C GLY A 1 -3.30 -8.47 -8.32
N GLU A 2 -4.33 -8.92 -7.64
CA GLU A 2 -4.30 -9.16 -6.19
C GLU A 2 -3.67 -10.53 -5.89
N PRO A 3 -2.49 -10.59 -5.25
CA PRO A 3 -1.79 -11.86 -5.03
C PRO A 3 -2.55 -12.79 -4.06
N LEU A 4 -3.32 -12.24 -3.12
CA LEU A 4 -4.07 -13.02 -2.14
C LEU A 4 -5.26 -13.80 -2.73
N LEU A 5 -5.56 -13.65 -4.02
CA LEU A 5 -6.48 -14.52 -4.74
C LEU A 5 -5.91 -15.92 -5.04
N GLN A 6 -4.59 -16.09 -4.95
CA GLN A 6 -3.85 -17.31 -5.29
C GLN A 6 -2.93 -17.73 -4.13
N GLN A 7 -3.46 -17.71 -2.90
CA GLN A 7 -2.65 -17.85 -1.68
C GLN A 7 -1.91 -19.20 -1.59
N ASP A 8 -2.54 -20.30 -1.99
CA ASP A 8 -1.95 -21.63 -1.87
C ASP A 8 -0.79 -21.80 -2.87
N ASP A 9 -1.01 -21.45 -4.14
CA ASP A 9 0.05 -21.47 -5.16
C ASP A 9 1.21 -20.53 -4.82
N LEU A 10 0.87 -19.36 -4.25
CA LEU A 10 1.86 -18.38 -3.80
C LEU A 10 2.67 -18.92 -2.62
N ALA A 11 2.04 -19.57 -1.64
CA ALA A 11 2.73 -20.16 -0.51
C ALA A 11 3.68 -21.29 -0.92
N ASP A 12 3.27 -22.13 -1.86
CA ASP A 12 4.13 -23.18 -2.43
C ASP A 12 5.37 -22.59 -3.10
N LEU A 13 5.18 -21.58 -3.96
CA LEU A 13 6.29 -20.85 -4.59
C LEU A 13 7.22 -20.20 -3.56
N LEU A 14 6.68 -19.51 -2.57
CA LEU A 14 7.47 -18.81 -1.57
C LEU A 14 8.21 -19.76 -0.63
N SER A 15 7.66 -20.93 -0.33
CA SER A 15 8.34 -21.97 0.43
C SER A 15 9.63 -22.41 -0.24
N PHE A 16 9.65 -22.40 -1.58
CA PHE A 16 10.85 -22.71 -2.36
C PHE A 16 11.84 -21.54 -2.41
N LEU A 17 11.34 -20.29 -2.50
CA LEU A 17 12.17 -19.10 -2.66
C LEU A 17 12.72 -18.54 -1.33
N LYS A 18 11.98 -18.71 -0.24
CA LYS A 18 12.24 -18.07 1.06
C LYS A 18 13.66 -18.24 1.63
N PRO A 19 14.34 -19.37 1.48
CA PRO A 19 15.68 -19.50 2.02
C PRO A 19 16.70 -18.49 1.47
N ASP A 20 16.48 -18.01 0.23
CA ASP A 20 17.44 -17.20 -0.51
C ASP A 20 16.96 -15.77 -0.77
N PHE A 21 15.65 -15.48 -0.56
CA PHE A 21 15.06 -14.19 -0.94
C PHE A 21 14.28 -13.53 0.19
N TYR A 22 14.40 -12.20 0.29
CA TYR A 22 13.49 -11.35 1.05
C TYR A 22 12.19 -11.17 0.26
N VAL A 23 11.06 -11.45 0.90
CA VAL A 23 9.76 -11.50 0.22
C VAL A 23 8.88 -10.34 0.67
N GLU A 24 8.51 -9.49 -0.29
CA GLU A 24 7.52 -8.44 -0.10
C GLU A 24 6.24 -8.76 -0.88
N VAL A 25 5.09 -8.52 -0.28
CA VAL A 25 3.78 -8.66 -0.95
C VAL A 25 3.04 -7.33 -0.92
N GLU A 26 2.60 -6.88 -2.11
CA GLU A 26 1.64 -5.77 -2.23
C GLU A 26 0.22 -6.32 -2.31
N THR A 27 -0.69 -5.82 -1.46
CA THR A 27 -2.11 -6.21 -1.44
C THR A 27 -3.02 -4.99 -1.31
N ASN A 28 -4.24 -5.10 -1.81
CA ASN A 28 -5.25 -4.04 -1.73
C ASN A 28 -6.06 -4.02 -0.42
N CYS A 29 -5.73 -4.88 0.55
CA CYS A 29 -6.41 -4.95 1.85
C CYS A 29 -7.85 -5.50 1.82
N THR A 30 -8.22 -6.30 0.83
CA THR A 30 -9.59 -6.83 0.73
C THR A 30 -9.69 -8.31 1.09
N ILE A 31 -8.56 -9.04 1.15
CA ILE A 31 -8.50 -10.47 1.42
C ILE A 31 -7.53 -10.72 2.58
N LEU A 32 -7.94 -11.54 3.55
CA LEU A 32 -7.06 -11.99 4.62
C LEU A 32 -6.07 -13.03 4.10
N PRO A 33 -4.77 -12.91 4.42
CA PRO A 33 -3.83 -13.97 4.14
C PRO A 33 -4.07 -15.17 5.06
N ASN A 34 -3.86 -16.37 4.54
CA ASN A 34 -3.83 -17.57 5.34
C ASN A 34 -2.54 -17.63 6.19
N LYS A 35 -2.56 -18.48 7.25
CA LYS A 35 -1.44 -18.56 8.18
C LYS A 35 -0.13 -18.99 7.48
N MET A 36 -0.19 -19.95 6.56
CA MET A 36 1.00 -20.47 5.88
C MET A 36 1.69 -19.36 5.07
N LEU A 37 0.92 -18.56 4.36
CA LEU A 37 1.45 -17.43 3.60
C LEU A 37 2.02 -16.34 4.53
N THR A 38 1.32 -16.04 5.64
CA THR A 38 1.77 -15.02 6.61
C THR A 38 3.14 -15.32 7.17
N ASP A 39 3.45 -16.59 7.45
CA ASP A 39 4.72 -17.02 8.02
C ASP A 39 5.89 -16.92 7.00
N LEU A 40 5.59 -16.77 5.70
CA LEU A 40 6.58 -16.69 4.62
C LEU A 40 6.89 -15.25 4.17
N ILE A 41 6.10 -14.26 4.58
CA ILE A 41 6.25 -12.87 4.12
C ILE A 41 7.13 -12.08 5.08
N ASP A 42 8.16 -11.43 4.55
CA ASP A 42 9.04 -10.53 5.31
C ASP A 42 8.45 -9.14 5.46
N GLN A 43 7.70 -8.66 4.44
CA GLN A 43 7.09 -7.33 4.47
C GLN A 43 5.77 -7.30 3.70
N TRP A 44 4.78 -6.70 4.33
CA TRP A 44 3.50 -6.37 3.72
C TRP A 44 3.45 -4.91 3.30
N ASN A 45 3.15 -4.66 2.02
CA ASN A 45 2.86 -3.35 1.48
C ASN A 45 1.36 -3.27 1.16
N VAL A 46 0.59 -2.78 2.10
CA VAL A 46 -0.88 -2.75 2.02
C VAL A 46 -1.31 -1.45 1.38
N SER A 47 -2.00 -1.52 0.24
CA SER A 47 -2.43 -0.36 -0.53
C SER A 47 -3.96 -0.29 -0.66
N PRO A 48 -4.67 0.08 0.43
CA PRO A 48 -6.11 0.19 0.41
C PRO A 48 -6.56 1.25 -0.59
N LYS A 49 -7.72 1.03 -1.19
CA LYS A 49 -8.33 2.02 -2.07
C LYS A 49 -9.15 3.00 -1.24
N THR A 50 -8.99 4.29 -1.54
CA THR A 50 -9.73 5.40 -0.96
C THR A 50 -10.75 5.94 -1.97
N LYS A 51 -11.57 6.90 -1.58
CA LYS A 51 -12.61 7.49 -2.46
C LYS A 51 -12.07 8.01 -3.77
N ASN A 52 -10.85 8.57 -3.77
CA ASN A 52 -10.22 9.09 -4.98
C ASN A 52 -9.94 8.02 -6.04
N SER A 53 -9.98 6.73 -5.66
CA SER A 53 -9.84 5.61 -6.61
C SER A 53 -11.07 5.38 -7.49
N GLY A 54 -12.21 6.00 -7.15
CA GLY A 54 -13.50 5.82 -7.85
C GLY A 54 -14.20 4.49 -7.54
N ASN A 55 -13.63 3.65 -6.66
CA ASN A 55 -14.27 2.41 -6.23
C ASN A 55 -15.24 2.66 -5.09
N PRO A 56 -16.39 1.92 -5.01
CA PRO A 56 -17.27 1.96 -3.85
C PRO A 56 -16.51 1.56 -2.58
N LEU A 57 -16.62 2.38 -1.52
CA LEU A 57 -15.89 2.13 -0.26
C LEU A 57 -16.25 0.77 0.37
N GLU A 58 -17.50 0.35 0.22
CA GLU A 58 -18.01 -0.94 0.73
C GLU A 58 -17.25 -2.13 0.14
N LEU A 59 -16.65 -1.96 -1.05
CA LEU A 59 -15.82 -2.98 -1.72
C LEU A 59 -14.33 -2.85 -1.37
N CYS A 60 -13.93 -1.71 -0.79
CA CYS A 60 -12.52 -1.41 -0.52
C CYS A 60 -12.17 -1.51 0.96
N GLU A 61 -13.12 -1.28 1.85
CA GLU A 61 -12.90 -1.30 3.29
C GLU A 61 -13.31 -2.66 3.88
N ASN A 62 -12.33 -3.53 4.12
CA ASN A 62 -12.51 -4.76 4.87
C ASN A 62 -11.93 -4.59 6.28
N ASN A 63 -12.81 -4.52 7.29
CA ASN A 63 -12.41 -4.29 8.68
C ASN A 63 -11.44 -5.35 9.20
N GLU A 64 -11.68 -6.63 8.89
CA GLU A 64 -10.85 -7.74 9.37
C GLU A 64 -9.44 -7.66 8.79
N CYS A 65 -9.32 -7.34 7.49
CA CYS A 65 -8.03 -7.13 6.84
C CYS A 65 -7.26 -5.95 7.46
N TYR A 66 -7.94 -4.82 7.68
CA TYR A 66 -7.30 -3.66 8.30
C TYR A 66 -6.77 -3.99 9.71
N TYR A 67 -7.58 -4.63 10.56
CA TYR A 67 -7.12 -5.04 11.90
C TYR A 67 -6.00 -6.06 11.83
N PHE A 68 -6.08 -7.02 10.94
CA PHE A 68 -5.01 -8.00 10.75
C PHE A 68 -3.69 -7.30 10.40
N PHE A 69 -3.67 -6.49 9.33
CA PHE A 69 -2.45 -5.83 8.86
C PHE A 69 -1.94 -4.75 9.82
N ALA A 70 -2.81 -4.03 10.52
CA ALA A 70 -2.39 -3.05 11.52
C ALA A 70 -1.62 -3.68 12.68
N ASN A 71 -1.91 -4.95 13.02
CA ASN A 71 -1.22 -5.71 14.06
C ASN A 71 0.06 -6.41 13.59
N GLN A 72 0.37 -6.43 12.28
CA GLN A 72 1.65 -6.95 11.77
C GLN A 72 2.74 -5.89 11.93
N GLU A 73 3.86 -6.20 12.58
CA GLU A 73 4.97 -5.25 12.77
C GLU A 73 5.69 -4.92 11.46
N ASN A 74 5.70 -5.85 10.52
CA ASN A 74 6.33 -5.76 9.19
C ASN A 74 5.38 -5.24 8.10
N CYS A 75 4.36 -4.46 8.46
CA CYS A 75 3.34 -3.97 7.54
C CYS A 75 3.40 -2.45 7.37
N PHE A 76 3.36 -1.98 6.12
CA PHE A 76 3.23 -0.58 5.75
C PHE A 76 1.94 -0.34 4.98
N PHE A 77 1.24 0.75 5.31
CA PHE A 77 0.02 1.19 4.63
C PHE A 77 0.35 2.29 3.63
N LYS A 78 0.22 2.01 2.34
CA LYS A 78 0.53 2.91 1.25
C LYS A 78 -0.74 3.47 0.61
N TYR A 79 -1.00 4.74 0.81
CA TYR A 79 -2.16 5.44 0.26
C TYR A 79 -1.78 6.28 -0.95
N VAL A 80 -2.50 6.09 -2.05
CA VAL A 80 -2.35 6.93 -3.25
C VAL A 80 -3.16 8.21 -3.06
N VAL A 81 -2.49 9.36 -3.14
CA VAL A 81 -3.02 10.69 -2.79
C VAL A 81 -2.94 11.62 -3.98
N GLU A 82 -4.03 12.30 -4.26
CA GLU A 82 -4.10 13.32 -5.31
C GLU A 82 -3.77 14.70 -4.76
N ASN A 83 -4.30 15.04 -3.59
CA ASN A 83 -4.11 16.32 -2.93
C ASN A 83 -4.49 16.25 -1.43
N GLU A 84 -4.46 17.39 -0.74
CA GLU A 84 -4.74 17.49 0.70
C GLU A 84 -6.13 17.00 1.11
N SER A 85 -7.13 17.05 0.21
CA SER A 85 -8.50 16.61 0.54
C SER A 85 -8.63 15.11 0.82
N ASP A 86 -7.62 14.31 0.48
CA ASP A 86 -7.58 12.88 0.76
C ASP A 86 -7.12 12.56 2.20
N ILE A 87 -6.43 13.49 2.84
CA ILE A 87 -5.83 13.28 4.17
C ILE A 87 -6.87 12.99 5.27
N PRO A 88 -8.02 13.66 5.35
CA PRO A 88 -9.03 13.37 6.37
C PRO A 88 -9.53 11.92 6.35
N GLU A 89 -9.68 11.32 5.17
CA GLU A 89 -10.10 9.92 5.03
C GLU A 89 -8.99 8.97 5.52
N ILE A 90 -7.74 9.22 5.14
CA ILE A 90 -6.59 8.43 5.62
C ILE A 90 -6.48 8.51 7.14
N LYS A 91 -6.59 9.69 7.74
CA LYS A 91 -6.58 9.86 9.20
C LYS A 91 -7.72 9.12 9.90
N LYS A 92 -8.91 9.07 9.27
CA LYS A 92 -10.02 8.27 9.78
C LYS A 92 -9.66 6.79 9.84
N PHE A 93 -9.01 6.24 8.81
CA PHE A 93 -8.56 4.83 8.82
C PHE A 93 -7.44 4.61 9.86
N VAL A 94 -6.45 5.51 9.90
CA VAL A 94 -5.36 5.46 10.88
C VAL A 94 -5.90 5.38 12.31
N THR A 95 -6.85 6.27 12.64
CA THR A 95 -7.48 6.28 13.97
C THR A 95 -8.37 5.05 14.21
N LYS A 96 -9.23 4.71 13.23
CA LYS A 96 -10.19 3.60 13.37
C LYS A 96 -9.50 2.27 13.60
N TYR A 97 -8.41 2.00 12.91
CA TYR A 97 -7.70 0.72 12.96
C TYR A 97 -6.42 0.75 13.79
N ASN A 98 -6.16 1.88 14.47
CA ASN A 98 -4.98 2.07 15.31
C ASN A 98 -3.65 1.79 14.54
N ILE A 99 -3.57 2.28 13.30
CA ILE A 99 -2.38 2.13 12.46
C ILE A 99 -1.29 3.09 12.97
N PRO A 100 -0.07 2.62 13.27
CA PRO A 100 1.03 3.52 13.64
C PRO A 100 1.37 4.49 12.51
N GLU A 101 1.44 5.80 12.81
CA GLU A 101 1.68 6.85 11.80
C GLU A 101 2.97 6.63 11.00
N ASN A 102 4.02 6.14 11.65
CA ASN A 102 5.31 5.84 11.01
C ASN A 102 5.25 4.65 10.01
N ARG A 103 4.14 3.91 9.99
CA ARG A 103 3.87 2.85 9.02
C ARG A 103 2.94 3.27 7.88
N VAL A 104 2.53 4.54 7.89
CA VAL A 104 1.72 5.13 6.81
C VAL A 104 2.63 5.79 5.79
N GLN A 105 2.40 5.50 4.52
CA GLN A 105 3.13 6.06 3.39
C GLN A 105 2.15 6.75 2.43
N LEU A 106 2.45 7.97 2.04
CA LEU A 106 1.73 8.67 0.98
C LEU A 106 2.47 8.52 -0.34
N MET A 107 1.73 8.17 -1.39
CA MET A 107 2.23 8.04 -2.76
C MET A 107 1.45 8.99 -3.67
N THR A 108 2.15 9.72 -4.52
CA THR A 108 1.53 10.65 -5.47
C THR A 108 0.69 9.90 -6.52
N GLN A 109 -0.57 10.32 -6.72
CA GLN A 109 -1.37 9.89 -7.85
C GLN A 109 -0.88 10.59 -9.12
N ALA A 110 -0.17 9.84 -9.96
CA ALA A 110 0.36 10.33 -11.22
C ALA A 110 0.63 9.16 -12.18
N SER A 111 0.51 9.41 -13.48
CA SER A 111 0.76 8.43 -14.54
C SER A 111 1.92 8.83 -15.44
N THR A 112 2.31 10.11 -15.42
CA THR A 112 3.39 10.67 -16.26
C THR A 112 4.47 11.31 -15.40
N LYS A 113 5.65 11.55 -16.01
CA LYS A 113 6.77 12.26 -15.35
C LYS A 113 6.39 13.70 -15.01
N GLU A 114 5.64 14.34 -15.87
CA GLU A 114 5.18 15.72 -15.73
C GLU A 114 4.24 15.85 -14.52
N GLU A 115 3.28 14.93 -14.39
CA GLU A 115 2.36 14.90 -13.23
C GLU A 115 3.13 14.66 -11.93
N ILE A 116 4.10 13.74 -11.92
CA ILE A 116 4.96 13.52 -10.76
C ILE A 116 5.69 14.80 -10.40
N SER A 117 6.38 15.42 -11.36
CA SER A 117 7.17 16.64 -11.13
C SER A 117 6.32 17.78 -10.55
N MET A 118 5.05 17.89 -10.94
CA MET A 118 4.14 18.91 -10.43
C MET A 118 3.61 18.63 -9.03
N LYS A 119 3.34 17.35 -8.69
CA LYS A 119 2.59 16.98 -7.47
C LYS A 119 3.48 16.44 -6.35
N GLU A 120 4.60 15.81 -6.67
CA GLU A 120 5.41 15.05 -5.71
C GLU A 120 5.89 15.89 -4.52
N LYS A 121 6.31 17.14 -4.79
CA LYS A 121 6.74 18.05 -3.74
C LYS A 121 5.62 18.34 -2.73
N SER A 122 4.41 18.64 -3.21
CA SER A 122 3.27 18.94 -2.33
C SER A 122 2.85 17.73 -1.51
N ILE A 123 2.82 16.54 -2.10
CA ILE A 123 2.47 15.31 -1.38
C ILE A 123 3.55 14.94 -0.37
N SER A 124 4.83 15.14 -0.68
CA SER A 124 5.91 14.91 0.28
C SER A 124 5.84 15.87 1.49
N GLU A 125 5.48 17.14 1.28
CA GLU A 125 5.27 18.08 2.39
C GLU A 125 4.03 17.73 3.22
N LEU A 126 2.94 17.22 2.59
CA LEU A 126 1.78 16.70 3.33
C LEU A 126 2.16 15.48 4.18
N ALA A 127 2.95 14.56 3.66
CA ALA A 127 3.44 13.41 4.42
C ALA A 127 4.20 13.87 5.66
N LYS A 128 5.15 14.78 5.50
CA LYS A 128 5.91 15.37 6.60
C LYS A 128 5.02 16.10 7.63
N LEU A 129 4.04 16.88 7.17
CA LEU A 129 3.12 17.61 8.04
C LEU A 129 2.30 16.68 8.96
N HIS A 130 2.03 15.47 8.49
CA HIS A 130 1.20 14.48 9.18
C HIS A 130 1.97 13.32 9.81
N ASN A 131 3.30 13.42 9.94
CA ASN A 131 4.19 12.37 10.45
C ASN A 131 4.08 11.04 9.66
N PHE A 132 3.69 11.12 8.39
CA PHE A 132 3.68 9.99 7.46
C PHE A 132 4.98 9.93 6.66
N SER A 133 5.30 8.76 6.13
CA SER A 133 6.39 8.61 5.17
C SER A 133 5.91 8.96 3.75
N PHE A 134 6.84 9.32 2.88
CA PHE A 134 6.57 9.54 1.46
C PHE A 134 7.16 8.38 0.64
N SER A 135 6.35 7.80 -0.27
CA SER A 135 6.76 6.74 -1.18
C SER A 135 6.75 7.26 -2.63
N PRO A 136 7.91 7.50 -3.27
CA PRO A 136 7.95 7.98 -4.65
C PRO A 136 7.55 6.88 -5.64
N ARG A 137 6.96 7.26 -6.78
CA ARG A 137 6.71 6.33 -7.89
C ARG A 137 7.93 6.27 -8.82
N LEU A 138 8.98 5.66 -8.32
CA LEU A 138 10.28 5.64 -8.99
C LEU A 138 10.21 5.14 -10.44
N HIS A 139 9.43 4.08 -10.71
CA HIS A 139 9.25 3.54 -12.05
C HIS A 139 8.60 4.54 -13.02
N VAL A 140 7.63 5.35 -12.55
CA VAL A 140 7.02 6.41 -13.38
C VAL A 140 7.99 7.57 -13.57
N ALA A 141 8.76 7.94 -12.54
CA ALA A 141 9.80 8.97 -12.65
C ALA A 141 10.90 8.58 -13.65
N MET A 142 11.27 7.30 -13.70
CA MET A 142 12.32 6.81 -14.62
C MET A 142 11.79 6.54 -16.03
N TRP A 143 10.64 5.88 -16.17
CA TRP A 143 10.16 5.36 -17.47
C TRP A 143 8.80 5.90 -17.90
N GLY A 144 8.15 6.77 -17.10
CA GLY A 144 6.82 7.29 -17.41
C GLY A 144 5.77 6.16 -17.38
N SER A 145 4.87 6.16 -18.35
CA SER A 145 3.78 5.17 -18.47
C SER A 145 4.17 3.87 -19.19
N GLN A 146 5.46 3.64 -19.46
CA GLN A 146 5.91 2.41 -20.13
C GLN A 146 5.66 1.19 -19.25
N ARG A 147 4.98 0.16 -19.81
CA ARG A 147 4.74 -1.10 -19.13
C ARG A 147 5.91 -2.07 -19.31
N GLY A 148 6.17 -2.93 -18.32
CA GLY A 148 7.19 -3.97 -18.39
C GLY A 148 8.63 -3.46 -18.22
N LYS A 149 8.79 -2.35 -17.52
CA LYS A 149 10.09 -1.78 -17.15
C LYS A 149 10.25 -1.78 -15.63
#